data_aab2b16e30c31095ba6edba5d9bad215
#
_entry.id   aab2b16e30c31095ba6edba5d9bad215
#
_cell.length_a   1.000
_cell.length_b   1.000
_cell.length_c   1.000
_cell.angle_alpha   90.00
_cell.angle_beta   90.00
_cell.angle_gamma   90.00
#
_symmetry.space_group_name_H-M   'P 1'
#
loop_
_entity.id
_entity.type
_entity.pdbx_description
1 polymer ?
#
loop_
_entity_poly.entity_id
_entity_poly.type
_entity_poly.pdbx_seq_one_letter_code
_entity_poly.pdbx_strand_id
1 'polypeptide(L)'
;YVALDYKAPEEKFSRITHSNKFDEFSKTLDFLIKSDISFEARTTIHRDLLDENDINKIIYDFKNRGYKNVYYIQEFLDTGTSIADLKESKNKFNRSLLHKDIQIIFR
;
A
#
# COMPACT_ATOMS: atom_id res chain seq x y z
N TYR A 1 4.21 -5.73 18.72
CA TYR A 1 3.83 -4.78 17.67
C TYR A 1 3.99 -5.43 16.29
N VAL A 2 2.99 -5.30 15.45
CA VAL A 2 2.93 -5.97 14.15
C VAL A 2 2.94 -4.93 13.04
N ALA A 3 3.74 -5.16 12.00
CA ALA A 3 3.67 -4.38 10.77
C ALA A 3 3.09 -5.28 9.66
N LEU A 4 2.01 -4.85 9.03
CA LEU A 4 1.34 -5.61 8.00
C LEU A 4 1.53 -4.93 6.64
N ASP A 5 2.10 -5.63 5.69
CA ASP A 5 2.29 -5.13 4.33
C ASP A 5 1.04 -5.38 3.50
N TYR A 6 0.37 -4.31 3.08
CA TYR A 6 -0.69 -4.37 2.07
C TYR A 6 -0.05 -4.18 0.71
N LYS A 7 0.26 -5.27 0.05
CA LYS A 7 1.16 -5.25 -1.12
C LYS A 7 0.52 -4.73 -2.40
N ALA A 8 -0.78 -4.95 -2.57
CA ALA A 8 -1.49 -4.54 -3.77
C ALA A 8 -3.00 -4.66 -3.56
N PRO A 9 -3.84 -3.90 -4.31
CA PRO A 9 -5.28 -4.17 -4.31
C PRO A 9 -5.57 -5.57 -4.82
N GLU A 10 -6.74 -6.10 -4.46
CA GLU A 10 -7.11 -7.49 -4.74
C GLU A 10 -6.89 -7.87 -6.21
N GLU A 11 -7.29 -7.01 -7.13
CA GLU A 11 -7.21 -7.27 -8.56
C GLU A 11 -5.79 -7.38 -9.10
N LYS A 12 -4.80 -6.83 -8.40
CA LYS A 12 -3.37 -6.90 -8.76
C LYS A 12 -2.57 -7.80 -7.84
N PHE A 13 -3.18 -8.29 -6.76
CA PHE A 13 -2.43 -8.97 -5.71
C PHE A 13 -1.69 -10.20 -6.23
N SER A 14 -2.36 -11.08 -6.97
CA SER A 14 -1.72 -12.30 -7.44
C SER A 14 -0.63 -12.01 -8.48
N ARG A 15 -0.82 -11.00 -9.31
CA ARG A 15 0.17 -10.61 -10.33
C ARG A 15 1.45 -10.05 -9.71
N ILE A 16 1.30 -9.25 -8.67
CA ILE A 16 2.44 -8.56 -8.02
C ILE A 16 3.14 -9.49 -7.05
N THR A 17 2.38 -10.27 -6.27
CA THR A 17 2.95 -11.14 -5.24
C THR A 17 3.25 -12.56 -5.72
N HIS A 18 2.77 -12.91 -6.91
CA HIS A 18 2.81 -14.29 -7.44
C HIS A 18 2.12 -15.28 -6.49
N SER A 19 1.05 -14.82 -5.81
CA SER A 19 0.34 -15.60 -4.81
C SER A 19 -1.17 -15.38 -4.94
N ASN A 20 -1.95 -16.42 -4.72
CA ASN A 20 -3.43 -16.35 -4.72
C ASN A 20 -3.99 -16.17 -3.30
N LYS A 21 -3.18 -15.72 -2.36
CA LYS A 21 -3.53 -15.71 -0.94
C LYS A 21 -4.12 -14.40 -0.45
N PHE A 22 -4.77 -13.65 -1.33
CA PHE A 22 -5.42 -12.40 -0.91
C PHE A 22 -6.48 -12.66 0.16
N ASP A 23 -7.26 -13.74 0.06
CA ASP A 23 -8.28 -14.06 1.06
C ASP A 23 -7.67 -14.28 2.45
N GLU A 24 -6.52 -14.95 2.52
CA GLU A 24 -5.83 -15.15 3.79
C GLU A 24 -5.31 -13.82 4.35
N PHE A 25 -4.75 -12.98 3.49
CA PHE A 25 -4.34 -11.63 3.87
C PHE A 25 -5.53 -10.82 4.41
N SER A 26 -6.65 -10.88 3.70
CA SER A 26 -7.87 -10.17 4.07
C SER A 26 -8.37 -10.58 5.46
N LYS A 27 -8.35 -11.87 5.74
CA LYS A 27 -8.74 -12.39 7.07
C LYS A 27 -7.80 -11.93 8.16
N THR A 28 -6.50 -11.91 7.88
CA THR A 28 -5.49 -11.42 8.83
C THR A 28 -5.71 -9.95 9.14
N LEU A 29 -5.96 -9.14 8.11
CA LEU A 29 -6.21 -7.71 8.28
C LEU A 29 -7.46 -7.47 9.13
N ASP A 30 -8.56 -8.17 8.85
CA ASP A 30 -9.78 -8.04 9.63
C ASP A 30 -9.56 -8.46 11.08
N PHE A 31 -8.83 -9.54 11.30
CA PHE A 31 -8.50 -10.00 12.65
C PHE A 31 -7.73 -8.92 13.42
N LEU A 32 -6.71 -8.33 12.80
CA LEU A 32 -5.90 -7.29 13.44
C LEU A 32 -6.72 -6.03 13.75
N ILE A 33 -7.59 -5.63 12.83
CA ILE A 33 -8.45 -4.44 13.03
C ILE A 33 -9.38 -4.65 14.21
N LYS A 34 -9.93 -5.84 14.36
CA LYS A 34 -10.90 -6.16 15.44
C LYS A 34 -10.25 -6.54 16.76
N SER A 35 -8.93 -6.76 16.75
CA SER A 35 -8.19 -7.16 17.94
C SER A 35 -7.66 -5.95 18.70
N ASP A 36 -7.18 -6.18 19.93
CA ASP A 36 -6.49 -5.16 20.71
C ASP A 36 -4.99 -5.11 20.39
N ILE A 37 -4.54 -5.84 19.39
CA ILE A 37 -3.14 -5.87 19.00
C ILE A 37 -2.79 -4.57 18.28
N SER A 38 -1.76 -3.88 18.76
CA SER A 38 -1.24 -2.70 18.06
C SER A 38 -0.52 -3.12 16.80
N PHE A 39 -0.93 -2.55 15.66
CA PHE A 39 -0.26 -2.82 14.41
C PHE A 39 -0.28 -1.60 13.49
N GLU A 40 0.64 -1.58 12.55
CA GLU A 40 0.64 -0.58 11.48
C GLU A 40 0.45 -1.27 10.14
N ALA A 41 -0.29 -0.62 9.25
CA ALA A 41 -0.40 -1.06 7.86
C ALA A 41 0.55 -0.23 7.02
N ARG A 42 1.18 -0.87 6.05
CA ARG A 42 2.14 -0.19 5.17
C ARG A 42 2.11 -0.77 3.78
N THR A 43 2.50 0.02 2.80
CA THR A 43 2.66 -0.39 1.40
C THR A 43 3.95 0.19 0.86
N THR A 44 4.71 -0.64 0.14
CA THR A 44 5.85 -0.16 -0.63
C THR A 44 5.40 0.00 -2.08
N ILE A 45 5.53 1.22 -2.61
CA ILE A 45 5.12 1.53 -3.97
C ILE A 45 6.26 1.28 -4.93
N HIS A 46 6.02 0.38 -5.89
CA HIS A 46 6.87 0.21 -7.06
C HIS A 46 6.20 0.96 -8.21
N ARG A 47 6.86 1.98 -8.74
CA ARG A 47 6.27 2.89 -9.73
C ARG A 47 5.64 2.21 -10.93
N ASP A 48 6.24 1.12 -11.39
CA ASP A 48 5.77 0.40 -12.57
C ASP A 48 4.63 -0.56 -12.26
N LEU A 49 4.35 -0.79 -10.98
CA LEU A 49 3.36 -1.78 -10.54
C LEU A 49 2.13 -1.16 -9.90
N LEU A 50 2.29 -0.07 -9.15
CA LEU A 50 1.20 0.57 -8.40
C LEU A 50 1.16 2.07 -8.71
N ASP A 51 -0.03 2.57 -8.99
CA ASP A 51 -0.28 3.99 -9.20
C ASP A 51 -1.19 4.55 -8.10
N GLU A 52 -1.54 5.84 -8.23
CA GLU A 52 -2.39 6.51 -7.25
C GLU A 52 -3.77 5.86 -7.14
N ASN A 53 -4.31 5.37 -8.25
CA ASN A 53 -5.61 4.67 -8.24
C ASN A 53 -5.54 3.39 -7.42
N ASP A 54 -4.45 2.65 -7.53
CA ASP A 54 -4.24 1.42 -6.75
C ASP A 54 -4.19 1.73 -5.25
N ILE A 55 -3.47 2.78 -4.87
CA ILE A 55 -3.37 3.18 -3.47
C ILE A 55 -4.73 3.68 -2.95
N ASN A 56 -5.48 4.40 -3.77
CA ASN A 56 -6.83 4.82 -3.38
C ASN A 56 -7.77 3.63 -3.16
N LYS A 57 -7.62 2.56 -3.92
CA LYS A 57 -8.37 1.32 -3.69
C LYS A 57 -8.01 0.69 -2.35
N ILE A 58 -6.75 0.72 -1.98
CA ILE A 58 -6.29 0.23 -0.68
C ILE A 58 -6.86 1.11 0.44
N ILE A 59 -6.81 2.42 0.28
CA ILE A 59 -7.38 3.36 1.27
C ILE A 59 -8.87 3.12 1.44
N TYR A 60 -9.59 2.92 0.34
CA TYR A 60 -11.01 2.63 0.37
C TYR A 60 -11.30 1.33 1.13
N ASP A 61 -10.49 0.31 0.90
CA ASP A 61 -10.62 -0.97 1.60
C ASP A 61 -10.40 -0.82 3.11
N PHE A 62 -9.37 -0.06 3.51
CA PHE A 62 -9.13 0.24 4.92
C PHE A 62 -10.33 0.94 5.57
N LYS A 63 -10.89 1.92 4.88
CA LYS A 63 -12.05 2.66 5.37
C LYS A 63 -13.24 1.73 5.57
N ASN A 64 -13.50 0.86 4.61
CA ASN A 64 -14.62 -0.09 4.69
C ASN A 64 -14.45 -1.11 5.80
N ARG A 65 -13.21 -1.46 6.14
CA ARG A 65 -12.93 -2.40 7.22
C ARG A 65 -12.90 -1.75 8.60
N GLY A 66 -12.93 -0.42 8.67
CA GLY A 66 -12.86 0.32 9.92
C GLY A 66 -11.46 0.52 10.47
N TYR A 67 -10.44 0.49 9.61
CA TYR A 67 -9.07 0.78 10.01
C TYR A 67 -8.94 2.25 10.38
N LYS A 68 -8.48 2.53 11.60
CA LYS A 68 -8.39 3.90 12.13
C LYS A 68 -6.97 4.34 12.47
N ASN A 69 -5.99 3.47 12.23
CA ASN A 69 -4.60 3.79 12.52
C ASN A 69 -3.94 4.45 11.32
N VAL A 70 -2.66 4.80 11.48
CA VAL A 70 -1.89 5.43 10.40
C VAL A 70 -1.52 4.41 9.34
N TYR A 71 -1.63 4.83 8.08
CA TYR A 71 -1.18 4.05 6.94
C TYR A 71 0.16 4.61 6.45
N TYR A 72 1.19 3.78 6.46
CA TYR A 72 2.54 4.18 6.03
C TYR A 72 2.77 3.78 4.59
N ILE A 73 3.25 4.72 3.79
CA ILE A 73 3.58 4.48 2.39
C ILE A 73 5.07 4.76 2.20
N GLN A 74 5.76 3.81 1.59
CA GLN A 74 7.17 3.95 1.23
C GLN A 74 7.31 3.83 -0.27
N GLU A 75 7.94 4.82 -0.90
CA GLU A 75 8.27 4.75 -2.32
C GLU A 75 9.55 3.94 -2.49
N PHE A 76 9.47 2.88 -3.29
CA PHE A 76 10.64 2.08 -3.59
C PHE A 76 11.49 2.83 -4.61
N LEU A 77 12.73 3.11 -4.22
CA LEU A 77 13.74 3.66 -5.12
C LEU A 77 14.71 2.54 -5.45
N ASP A 78 14.72 2.12 -6.72
CA ASP A 78 15.69 1.15 -7.17
C ASP A 78 17.04 1.85 -7.27
N THR A 79 17.91 1.59 -6.31
CA THR A 79 19.22 2.19 -6.27
C THR A 79 20.16 1.71 -7.39
N GLY A 80 19.77 0.65 -8.07
CA GLY A 80 20.49 0.19 -9.26
C GLY A 80 20.14 0.98 -10.52
N THR A 81 19.08 1.82 -10.46
CA THR A 81 18.65 2.63 -11.59
C THR A 81 19.52 3.88 -11.69
N SER A 82 19.91 4.24 -12.92
CA SER A 82 20.70 5.45 -13.12
C SER A 82 19.90 6.70 -12.79
N ILE A 83 20.61 7.78 -12.43
CA ILE A 83 19.98 9.07 -12.13
C ILE A 83 19.21 9.58 -13.35
N ALA A 84 19.70 9.30 -14.55
CA ALA A 84 19.03 9.69 -15.79
C ALA A 84 17.65 9.02 -15.89
N ASP A 85 17.58 7.74 -15.58
CA ASP A 85 16.30 7.00 -15.57
C ASP A 85 15.32 7.59 -14.55
N LEU A 86 15.82 7.97 -13.39
CA LEU A 86 14.98 8.60 -12.38
C LEU A 86 14.42 9.94 -12.84
N LYS A 87 15.22 10.73 -13.57
CA LYS A 87 14.78 12.02 -14.10
C LYS A 87 13.76 11.87 -15.21
N GLU A 88 13.89 10.82 -16.00
CA GLU A 88 13.01 10.55 -17.12
C GLU A 88 11.76 9.79 -16.71
N SER A 89 11.69 9.34 -15.47
CA SER A 89 10.52 8.65 -14.97
C SER A 89 9.33 9.60 -14.99
N LYS A 90 8.48 9.43 -16.01
CA LYS A 90 7.24 10.20 -16.16
C LYS A 90 6.20 9.78 -15.15
N ASN A 91 6.45 8.73 -14.39
CA ASN A 91 5.51 8.14 -13.44
C ASN A 91 5.83 8.56 -12.01
N LYS A 92 6.04 9.86 -11.82
CA LYS A 92 6.21 10.37 -10.48
C LYS A 92 4.87 10.24 -9.74
N PHE A 93 4.92 9.56 -8.60
CA PHE A 93 3.73 9.35 -7.79
C PHE A 93 3.22 10.69 -7.25
N ASN A 94 1.95 11.01 -7.52
CA ASN A 94 1.35 12.27 -7.11
C ASN A 94 0.54 12.06 -5.83
N ARG A 95 1.14 12.43 -4.71
CA ARG A 95 0.53 12.26 -3.39
C ARG A 95 -0.76 13.07 -3.23
N SER A 96 -0.92 14.16 -3.97
CA SER A 96 -2.11 15.00 -3.87
C SER A 96 -3.36 14.34 -4.42
N LEU A 97 -3.22 13.28 -5.21
CA LEU A 97 -4.36 12.53 -5.75
C LEU A 97 -4.90 11.48 -4.77
N LEU A 98 -4.23 11.27 -3.64
CA LEU A 98 -4.66 10.27 -2.67
C LEU A 98 -5.83 10.77 -1.84
N HIS A 99 -6.77 9.86 -1.56
CA HIS A 99 -7.88 10.13 -0.64
C HIS A 99 -7.34 10.34 0.77
N LYS A 100 -8.00 11.23 1.51
CA LYS A 100 -7.58 11.60 2.87
C LYS A 100 -8.51 11.04 3.94
N ASP A 101 -9.17 9.94 3.64
CA ASP A 101 -10.10 9.29 4.58
C ASP A 101 -9.40 8.67 5.77
N ILE A 102 -8.11 8.39 5.66
CA ILE A 102 -7.28 7.89 6.75
C ILE A 102 -5.98 8.70 6.80
N GLN A 103 -5.32 8.68 7.95
CA GLN A 103 -4.04 9.36 8.08
C GLN A 103 -2.95 8.59 7.36
N ILE A 104 -2.21 9.28 6.50
CA ILE A 104 -1.14 8.69 5.70
C ILE A 104 0.17 9.38 6.03
N ILE A 105 1.21 8.59 6.26
CA ILE A 105 2.57 9.08 6.46
C ILE A 105 3.47 8.43 5.41
N PHE A 106 4.21 9.25 4.69
CA PHE A 106 5.22 8.79 3.73
C PHE A 106 6.56 8.64 4.43
N ARG A 107 7.18 7.51 4.19
CA ARG A 107 8.51 7.20 4.73
C ARG A 107 9.59 7.26 3.68
#